data_efa3dfbf04ee3f9ab67913683237e7fa
#
_entry.id   efa3dfbf04ee3f9ab67913683237e7fa
#
_cell.length_a   1.000
_cell.length_b   1.000
_cell.length_c   1.000
_cell.angle_alpha   90.00
_cell.angle_beta   90.00
_cell.angle_gamma   90.00
#
_symmetry.space_group_name_H-M   'P 1'
#
loop_
_entity.id
_entity.type
_entity.pdbx_description
1 polymer ?
#
loop_
_entity_poly.entity_id
_entity_poly.type
_entity_poly.pdbx_seq_one_letter_code
_entity_poly.pdbx_strand_id
1 'polypeptide(L)'
;MLITNKFVTRNCKRSRYSQSADIPLTIQGAGNRRISHSEIEKNVDVNVLRKVAPHLEESIKFRNAPKIPSDVLDMIGNRFSCVEWSDYGDRPLAIQEDMAQFLKRQLRSNYLRTFIFRSDLIDNGELNDLFIEFVKRPTFKSLIGRTGTYISSQVVIAAHQAWLSRRSFEVGTQEIRGFVTPESLSALTAQVEITWDRKPHPSVPSASEFVFGAERMADNHGVDAYCIAFAFFNKFVE
;
A
#
# COMPACT_ATOMS: atom_id res chain seq x y z
N MET A 1 -37.29 2.91 -3.23
CA MET A 1 -36.56 1.63 -3.13
C MET A 1 -35.14 1.97 -2.72
N LEU A 2 -34.85 1.94 -1.42
CA LEU A 2 -33.59 2.37 -0.84
C LEU A 2 -32.57 1.22 -0.96
N ILE A 3 -31.62 1.37 -1.86
CA ILE A 3 -30.46 0.45 -1.96
C ILE A 3 -29.41 1.00 -1.00
N THR A 4 -29.43 0.51 0.22
CA THR A 4 -28.35 0.70 1.19
C THR A 4 -27.16 -0.14 0.76
N ASN A 5 -26.22 0.46 0.03
CA ASN A 5 -24.90 -0.13 -0.18
C ASN A 5 -24.16 -0.15 1.17
N LYS A 6 -24.24 -1.26 1.87
CA LYS A 6 -23.38 -1.57 3.00
C LYS A 6 -21.96 -1.76 2.46
N PHE A 7 -21.19 -0.69 2.42
CA PHE A 7 -19.74 -0.84 2.52
C PHE A 7 -19.48 -1.52 3.86
N VAL A 8 -19.05 -2.77 3.80
CA VAL A 8 -18.64 -3.52 4.98
C VAL A 8 -17.40 -2.83 5.54
N THR A 9 -17.62 -1.88 6.44
CA THR A 9 -16.62 -1.50 7.40
C THR A 9 -16.35 -2.74 8.24
N ARG A 10 -15.39 -3.55 7.83
CA ARG A 10 -14.84 -4.57 8.72
C ARG A 10 -14.24 -3.80 9.89
N ASN A 11 -15.01 -3.77 10.97
CA ASN A 11 -14.65 -3.28 12.26
C ASN A 11 -13.17 -3.57 12.54
N CYS A 12 -12.38 -2.53 12.75
CA CYS A 12 -11.13 -2.58 13.50
C CYS A 12 -11.46 -2.91 14.95
N LYS A 13 -11.97 -4.12 15.22
CA LYS A 13 -12.03 -4.64 16.58
C LYS A 13 -10.60 -4.90 17.02
N ARG A 14 -10.19 -4.22 18.10
CA ARG A 14 -9.00 -4.54 18.87
C ARG A 14 -8.95 -6.05 19.11
N SER A 15 -8.17 -6.75 18.31
CA SER A 15 -7.78 -8.12 18.62
C SER A 15 -6.67 -8.04 19.65
N ARG A 16 -6.96 -8.44 20.89
CA ARG A 16 -5.96 -8.75 21.89
C ARG A 16 -5.23 -9.99 21.40
N TYR A 17 -4.06 -9.81 20.80
CA TYR A 17 -3.21 -10.92 20.47
C TYR A 17 -2.48 -11.40 21.73
N SER A 18 -2.85 -12.59 22.16
CA SER A 18 -2.08 -13.42 23.07
C SER A 18 -0.72 -13.72 22.43
N GLN A 19 0.31 -13.68 23.27
CA GLN A 19 1.62 -14.24 22.95
C GLN A 19 1.42 -15.70 22.49
N SER A 20 1.81 -16.00 21.27
CA SER A 20 1.94 -17.39 20.83
C SER A 20 3.19 -17.53 19.98
N ALA A 21 3.95 -18.50 20.41
CA ALA A 21 4.95 -19.33 19.78
C ALA A 21 5.40 -19.01 18.33
N ASP A 22 6.67 -19.18 18.12
CA ASP A 22 7.42 -19.23 16.87
C ASP A 22 6.57 -19.82 15.73
N ILE A 23 6.07 -18.97 14.84
CA ILE A 23 5.45 -19.41 13.60
C ILE A 23 6.54 -19.36 12.53
N PRO A 24 6.88 -20.51 11.94
CA PRO A 24 7.94 -20.59 10.95
C PRO A 24 7.54 -19.88 9.64
N LEU A 25 8.55 -19.50 8.87
CA LEU A 25 8.45 -19.03 7.51
C LEU A 25 7.44 -19.87 6.72
N THR A 26 6.27 -19.32 6.40
CA THR A 26 5.28 -20.07 5.61
C THR A 26 5.67 -19.98 4.14
N ILE A 27 6.38 -20.98 3.66
CA ILE A 27 6.72 -21.17 2.24
C ILE A 27 5.67 -22.08 1.62
N GLN A 28 4.81 -21.52 0.77
CA GLN A 28 3.92 -22.35 -0.06
C GLN A 28 4.56 -22.61 -1.41
N GLY A 29 5.16 -23.78 -1.57
CA GLY A 29 5.71 -24.23 -2.85
C GLY A 29 6.57 -25.47 -2.71
N ALA A 30 6.18 -26.58 -3.34
CA ALA A 30 6.94 -27.82 -3.39
C ALA A 30 7.73 -27.92 -4.70
N GLY A 31 9.02 -28.22 -4.59
CA GLY A 31 9.90 -28.49 -5.73
C GLY A 31 10.68 -27.26 -6.21
N ASN A 32 11.52 -27.39 -7.23
CA ASN A 32 12.34 -26.37 -7.88
C ASN A 32 11.53 -25.20 -8.49
N ARG A 33 10.44 -24.80 -7.88
CA ARG A 33 9.49 -23.77 -8.34
C ARG A 33 9.73 -22.48 -7.59
N ARG A 34 9.54 -21.39 -8.30
CA ARG A 34 9.50 -20.02 -7.79
C ARG A 34 8.47 -19.89 -6.66
N ILE A 35 8.81 -19.15 -5.64
CA ILE A 35 7.96 -18.94 -4.46
C ILE A 35 7.13 -17.68 -4.72
N SER A 36 5.85 -17.87 -5.05
CA SER A 36 4.96 -16.77 -5.45
C SER A 36 4.54 -15.87 -4.30
N HIS A 37 4.37 -16.44 -3.10
CA HIS A 37 3.94 -15.70 -1.93
C HIS A 37 4.85 -16.02 -0.76
N SER A 38 5.45 -14.99 -0.18
CA SER A 38 6.36 -15.13 0.96
C SER A 38 6.02 -14.13 2.06
N GLU A 39 6.14 -14.59 3.29
CA GLU A 39 6.02 -13.78 4.47
C GLU A 39 7.29 -13.94 5.30
N ILE A 40 7.93 -12.83 5.65
CA ILE A 40 9.18 -12.80 6.41
C ILE A 40 8.87 -12.12 7.75
N GLU A 41 9.04 -12.89 8.82
CA GLU A 41 8.79 -12.42 10.18
C GLU A 41 10.09 -12.06 10.91
N LYS A 42 9.97 -11.36 12.04
CA LYS A 42 11.07 -10.84 12.87
C LYS A 42 12.15 -11.87 13.20
N ASN A 43 11.76 -13.13 13.41
CA ASN A 43 12.66 -14.20 13.87
C ASN A 43 13.05 -15.17 12.75
N VAL A 44 13.03 -14.73 11.50
CA VAL A 44 13.40 -15.58 10.37
C VAL A 44 14.87 -16.03 10.47
N ASP A 45 15.13 -17.32 10.21
CA ASP A 45 16.50 -17.81 10.08
C ASP A 45 17.14 -17.24 8.80
N VAL A 46 18.15 -16.39 8.99
CA VAL A 46 18.86 -15.71 7.91
C VAL A 46 19.51 -16.72 6.94
N ASN A 47 19.95 -17.88 7.41
CA ASN A 47 20.56 -18.89 6.53
C ASN A 47 19.50 -19.56 5.64
N VAL A 48 18.29 -19.75 6.16
CA VAL A 48 17.15 -20.21 5.35
C VAL A 48 16.77 -19.14 4.34
N LEU A 49 16.68 -17.88 4.80
CA LEU A 49 16.34 -16.77 3.94
C LEU A 49 17.34 -16.59 2.78
N ARG A 50 18.66 -16.70 3.04
CA ARG A 50 19.68 -16.67 1.98
C ARG A 50 19.46 -17.71 0.89
N LYS A 51 19.00 -18.91 1.25
CA LYS A 51 18.74 -19.99 0.29
C LYS A 51 17.51 -19.72 -0.57
N VAL A 52 16.47 -19.09 -0.01
CA VAL A 52 15.20 -18.88 -0.70
C VAL A 52 15.07 -17.52 -1.37
N ALA A 53 15.83 -16.52 -0.92
CA ALA A 53 15.75 -15.13 -1.40
C ALA A 53 15.79 -14.98 -2.94
N PRO A 54 16.67 -15.70 -3.68
CA PRO A 54 16.72 -15.60 -5.14
C PRO A 54 15.48 -16.17 -5.85
N HIS A 55 14.66 -16.93 -5.13
CA HIS A 55 13.48 -17.61 -5.67
C HIS A 55 12.16 -16.94 -5.30
N LEU A 56 12.21 -15.83 -4.51
CA LEU A 56 11.02 -15.11 -4.10
C LEU A 56 10.48 -14.25 -5.24
N GLU A 57 9.20 -14.37 -5.54
CA GLU A 57 8.53 -13.65 -6.62
C GLU A 57 7.10 -13.25 -6.24
N GLU A 58 6.45 -12.46 -7.10
CA GLU A 58 5.06 -12.03 -7.06
C GLU A 58 4.67 -11.22 -5.84
N SER A 59 4.75 -11.77 -4.62
CA SER A 59 4.33 -11.09 -3.41
C SER A 59 5.29 -11.36 -2.26
N ILE A 60 5.71 -10.30 -1.60
CA ILE A 60 6.54 -10.39 -0.40
C ILE A 60 5.94 -9.54 0.71
N LYS A 61 5.90 -10.11 1.93
CA LYS A 61 5.39 -9.46 3.12
C LYS A 61 6.41 -9.52 4.24
N PHE A 62 6.73 -8.37 4.79
CA PHE A 62 7.58 -8.24 5.97
C PHE A 62 6.73 -7.89 7.18
N ARG A 63 6.86 -8.66 8.26
CA ARG A 63 6.19 -8.42 9.53
C ARG A 63 7.15 -8.08 10.64
N ASN A 64 6.77 -7.08 11.46
CA ASN A 64 7.52 -6.66 12.63
C ASN A 64 8.95 -6.21 12.30
N ALA A 65 9.12 -5.51 11.18
CA ALA A 65 10.37 -4.90 10.76
C ALA A 65 11.61 -5.80 11.00
N PRO A 66 11.69 -6.99 10.38
CA PRO A 66 12.78 -7.91 10.63
C PRO A 66 14.12 -7.28 10.24
N LYS A 67 15.14 -7.53 11.06
CA LYS A 67 16.53 -7.18 10.71
C LYS A 67 17.03 -8.16 9.66
N ILE A 68 16.98 -7.75 8.41
CA ILE A 68 17.48 -8.56 7.29
C ILE A 68 18.82 -7.97 6.86
N PRO A 69 19.89 -8.77 6.79
CA PRO A 69 21.17 -8.30 6.29
C PRO A 69 21.08 -7.78 4.85
N SER A 70 21.86 -6.75 4.52
CA SER A 70 21.86 -6.11 3.20
C SER A 70 22.15 -7.10 2.07
N ASP A 71 23.11 -8.02 2.28
CA ASP A 71 23.44 -9.06 1.31
C ASP A 71 22.22 -9.94 0.95
N VAL A 72 21.37 -10.21 1.93
CA VAL A 72 20.13 -10.98 1.70
C VAL A 72 19.08 -10.13 0.98
N LEU A 73 18.92 -8.87 1.35
CA LEU A 73 18.01 -7.95 0.65
C LEU A 73 18.42 -7.75 -0.81
N ASP A 74 19.73 -7.81 -1.11
CA ASP A 74 20.23 -7.72 -2.48
C ASP A 74 19.98 -9.00 -3.29
N MET A 75 19.94 -10.15 -2.63
CA MET A 75 19.54 -11.41 -3.28
C MET A 75 18.04 -11.46 -3.59
N ILE A 76 17.22 -10.74 -2.82
CA ILE A 76 15.79 -10.62 -3.09
C ILE A 76 15.61 -9.74 -4.33
N GLY A 77 15.05 -10.30 -5.38
CA GLY A 77 14.83 -9.62 -6.65
C GLY A 77 13.86 -8.43 -6.55
N ASN A 78 13.55 -7.85 -7.68
CA ASN A 78 12.65 -6.69 -7.81
C ASN A 78 11.40 -7.01 -8.67
N ARG A 79 11.02 -8.27 -8.76
CA ARG A 79 9.90 -8.75 -9.61
C ARG A 79 8.60 -8.95 -8.83
N PHE A 80 8.42 -8.21 -7.73
CA PHE A 80 7.21 -8.31 -6.94
C PHE A 80 6.10 -7.43 -7.52
N SER A 81 4.92 -8.00 -7.68
CA SER A 81 3.70 -7.25 -7.97
C SER A 81 3.08 -6.65 -6.71
N CYS A 82 3.37 -7.26 -5.55
CA CYS A 82 2.89 -6.81 -4.25
C CYS A 82 4.02 -6.85 -3.21
N VAL A 83 4.20 -5.72 -2.54
CA VAL A 83 5.09 -5.60 -1.38
C VAL A 83 4.27 -5.09 -0.20
N GLU A 84 4.30 -5.82 0.91
CA GLU A 84 3.72 -5.39 2.17
C GLU A 84 4.82 -5.24 3.23
N TRP A 85 4.88 -4.05 3.82
CA TRP A 85 5.70 -3.75 4.98
C TRP A 85 4.80 -3.41 6.15
N SER A 86 4.79 -4.23 7.20
CA SER A 86 3.98 -3.98 8.38
C SER A 86 4.78 -4.18 9.65
N ASP A 87 4.85 -3.12 10.44
CA ASP A 87 5.32 -3.14 11.81
C ASP A 87 4.10 -3.04 12.74
N TYR A 88 3.96 -4.00 13.65
CA TYR A 88 2.90 -4.06 14.64
C TYR A 88 3.36 -3.64 16.04
N GLY A 89 4.58 -3.12 16.17
CA GLY A 89 5.10 -2.59 17.42
C GLY A 89 4.31 -1.37 17.93
N ASP A 90 4.32 -1.15 19.23
CA ASP A 90 3.69 0.02 19.86
C ASP A 90 4.39 1.34 19.50
N ARG A 91 5.61 1.24 19.00
CA ARG A 91 6.39 2.37 18.47
C ARG A 91 6.82 2.05 17.04
N PRO A 92 6.62 2.98 16.10
CA PRO A 92 7.19 2.83 14.78
C PRO A 92 8.72 2.73 14.92
N LEU A 93 9.27 1.62 14.45
CA LEU A 93 10.72 1.48 14.39
C LEU A 93 11.21 2.26 13.18
N ALA A 94 12.26 3.06 13.39
CA ALA A 94 12.96 3.68 12.28
C ALA A 94 13.37 2.59 11.28
N ILE A 95 12.99 2.76 10.03
CA ILE A 95 13.38 1.83 8.99
C ILE A 95 14.89 1.85 8.86
N GLN A 96 15.49 0.68 8.90
CA GLN A 96 16.92 0.55 8.66
C GLN A 96 17.23 0.99 7.22
N GLU A 97 18.36 1.65 7.01
CA GLU A 97 18.77 2.18 5.71
C GLU A 97 18.73 1.11 4.61
N ASP A 98 19.23 -0.09 4.89
CA ASP A 98 19.22 -1.19 3.92
C ASP A 98 17.80 -1.57 3.47
N MET A 99 16.85 -1.57 4.42
CA MET A 99 15.44 -1.82 4.11
C MET A 99 14.82 -0.64 3.34
N ALA A 100 15.16 0.59 3.72
CA ALA A 100 14.71 1.76 2.97
C ALA A 100 15.18 1.71 1.51
N GLN A 101 16.44 1.35 1.28
CA GLN A 101 16.99 1.16 -0.06
C GLN A 101 16.30 0.01 -0.82
N PHE A 102 16.01 -1.09 -0.14
CA PHE A 102 15.23 -2.18 -0.73
C PHE A 102 13.83 -1.68 -1.17
N LEU A 103 13.09 -0.98 -0.29
CA LEU A 103 11.76 -0.46 -0.60
C LEU A 103 11.78 0.55 -1.76
N LYS A 104 12.79 1.45 -1.78
CA LYS A 104 13.02 2.37 -2.90
C LYS A 104 13.24 1.63 -4.22
N ARG A 105 14.04 0.56 -4.20
CA ARG A 105 14.29 -0.30 -5.36
C ARG A 105 12.99 -0.96 -5.85
N GLN A 106 12.13 -1.46 -4.94
CA GLN A 106 10.84 -2.03 -5.29
C GLN A 106 9.90 -0.96 -5.87
N LEU A 107 9.81 0.22 -5.27
CA LEU A 107 9.00 1.33 -5.78
C LEU A 107 9.43 1.80 -7.17
N ARG A 108 10.71 1.69 -7.53
CA ARG A 108 11.21 1.97 -8.88
C ARG A 108 10.93 0.85 -9.88
N SER A 109 10.59 -0.36 -9.41
CA SER A 109 10.34 -1.51 -10.26
C SER A 109 9.02 -1.36 -11.04
N ASN A 110 9.05 -1.65 -12.33
CA ASN A 110 7.85 -1.67 -13.19
C ASN A 110 6.91 -2.85 -12.92
N TYR A 111 7.36 -3.84 -12.12
CA TYR A 111 6.53 -4.99 -11.74
C TYR A 111 5.59 -4.67 -10.60
N LEU A 112 5.95 -3.72 -9.73
CA LEU A 112 5.16 -3.38 -8.56
C LEU A 112 3.82 -2.75 -8.97
N ARG A 113 2.73 -3.33 -8.43
CA ARG A 113 1.35 -2.87 -8.62
C ARG A 113 0.68 -2.48 -7.31
N THR A 114 1.05 -3.17 -6.22
CA THR A 114 0.47 -2.98 -4.89
C THR A 114 1.57 -2.74 -3.88
N PHE A 115 1.45 -1.66 -3.12
CA PHE A 115 2.32 -1.36 -1.99
C PHE A 115 1.48 -1.11 -0.75
N ILE A 116 1.73 -1.91 0.29
CA ILE A 116 1.04 -1.81 1.59
C ILE A 116 2.09 -1.55 2.64
N PHE A 117 1.89 -0.52 3.43
CA PHE A 117 2.88 -0.16 4.44
C PHE A 117 2.24 0.33 5.73
N ARG A 118 2.96 0.14 6.82
CA ARG A 118 2.63 0.66 8.13
C ARG A 118 3.91 1.18 8.75
N SER A 119 4.16 2.44 8.60
CA SER A 119 5.23 3.15 9.31
C SER A 119 5.20 4.64 8.95
N ASP A 120 5.95 5.43 9.70
CA ASP A 120 6.18 6.86 9.45
C ASP A 120 7.13 7.10 8.25
N LEU A 121 7.12 6.18 7.27
CA LEU A 121 7.94 6.25 6.05
C LEU A 121 7.79 7.54 5.26
N ILE A 122 6.72 8.28 5.49
CA ILE A 122 6.28 9.36 4.61
C ILE A 122 7.00 10.69 4.86
N ASP A 123 7.60 10.87 6.01
CA ASP A 123 8.37 12.11 6.28
C ASP A 123 9.68 12.21 5.48
N ASN A 124 10.01 11.18 4.71
CA ASN A 124 11.15 11.20 3.81
C ASN A 124 10.71 11.71 2.42
N GLY A 125 11.11 12.93 2.05
CA GLY A 125 10.75 13.55 0.77
C GLY A 125 11.04 12.67 -0.44
N GLU A 126 12.15 11.91 -0.43
CA GLU A 126 12.50 10.99 -1.51
C GLU A 126 11.47 9.86 -1.71
N LEU A 127 10.92 9.32 -0.61
CA LEU A 127 9.87 8.30 -0.70
C LEU A 127 8.55 8.88 -1.20
N ASN A 128 8.24 10.13 -0.83
CA ASN A 128 7.06 10.82 -1.33
C ASN A 128 7.10 10.95 -2.86
N ASP A 129 8.25 11.33 -3.43
CA ASP A 129 8.43 11.42 -4.88
C ASP A 129 8.26 10.06 -5.57
N LEU A 130 8.79 9.00 -4.95
CA LEU A 130 8.61 7.64 -5.46
C LEU A 130 7.16 7.16 -5.39
N PHE A 131 6.41 7.54 -4.37
CA PHE A 131 4.97 7.27 -4.31
C PHE A 131 4.21 8.04 -5.39
N ILE A 132 4.57 9.31 -5.63
CA ILE A 132 3.99 10.11 -6.71
C ILE A 132 4.24 9.45 -8.08
N GLU A 133 5.45 8.98 -8.34
CA GLU A 133 5.77 8.24 -9.56
C GLU A 133 5.02 6.91 -9.65
N PHE A 134 4.93 6.19 -8.54
CA PHE A 134 4.26 4.89 -8.48
C PHE A 134 2.77 4.96 -8.80
N VAL A 135 2.04 5.91 -8.20
CA VAL A 135 0.58 6.05 -8.42
C VAL A 135 0.22 6.54 -9.82
N LYS A 136 1.15 7.18 -10.53
CA LYS A 136 0.97 7.61 -11.93
C LYS A 136 1.05 6.46 -12.93
N ARG A 137 1.59 5.32 -12.57
CA ARG A 137 1.77 4.19 -13.50
C ARG A 137 0.44 3.61 -13.96
N PRO A 138 0.31 3.24 -15.23
CA PRO A 138 -0.89 2.54 -15.72
C PRO A 138 -1.16 1.23 -14.95
N THR A 139 -0.10 0.53 -14.55
CA THR A 139 -0.15 -0.76 -13.83
C THR A 139 -0.38 -0.62 -12.32
N PHE A 140 -0.46 0.60 -11.79
CA PHE A 140 -0.76 0.84 -10.38
C PHE A 140 -2.10 0.23 -9.99
N LYS A 141 -2.16 -0.47 -8.84
CA LYS A 141 -3.39 -1.04 -8.28
C LYS A 141 -3.71 -0.50 -6.89
N SER A 142 -2.74 -0.53 -5.96
CA SER A 142 -3.04 -0.12 -4.59
C SER A 142 -1.84 0.51 -3.92
N LEU A 143 -2.10 1.59 -3.18
CA LEU A 143 -1.22 2.18 -2.19
C LEU A 143 -1.98 2.26 -0.88
N ILE A 144 -1.63 1.45 0.10
CA ILE A 144 -2.37 1.32 1.34
C ILE A 144 -1.46 1.62 2.52
N GLY A 145 -1.68 2.78 3.15
CA GLY A 145 -1.18 3.09 4.48
C GLY A 145 -2.07 2.44 5.53
N ARG A 146 -1.50 1.57 6.37
CA ARG A 146 -2.24 0.96 7.49
C ARG A 146 -2.38 1.96 8.65
N THR A 147 -3.09 1.56 9.70
CA THR A 147 -3.43 2.39 10.86
C THR A 147 -2.24 3.25 11.34
N GLY A 148 -2.45 4.56 11.42
CA GLY A 148 -1.43 5.53 11.82
C GLY A 148 -0.45 5.94 10.73
N THR A 149 -0.61 5.47 9.50
CA THR A 149 0.26 5.81 8.39
C THR A 149 -0.32 6.96 7.56
N TYR A 150 0.38 8.07 7.53
CA TYR A 150 -0.03 9.26 6.80
C TYR A 150 0.39 9.19 5.32
N ILE A 151 -0.49 9.64 4.44
CA ILE A 151 -0.24 9.77 3.00
C ILE A 151 -0.27 11.25 2.63
N SER A 152 0.72 11.70 1.89
CA SER A 152 0.76 13.08 1.41
C SER A 152 -0.40 13.36 0.46
N SER A 153 -1.04 14.53 0.60
CA SER A 153 -2.05 15.02 -0.35
C SER A 153 -1.54 15.04 -1.78
N GLN A 154 -0.26 15.33 -1.99
CA GLN A 154 0.37 15.35 -3.33
C GLN A 154 0.31 13.99 -4.04
N VAL A 155 0.43 12.88 -3.29
CA VAL A 155 0.31 11.53 -3.85
C VAL A 155 -1.11 11.28 -4.37
N VAL A 156 -2.13 11.67 -3.61
CA VAL A 156 -3.53 11.49 -4.01
C VAL A 156 -3.88 12.40 -5.19
N ILE A 157 -3.44 13.65 -5.15
CA ILE A 157 -3.61 14.62 -6.25
C ILE A 157 -2.95 14.08 -7.54
N ALA A 158 -1.73 13.56 -7.42
CA ALA A 158 -1.00 12.99 -8.57
C ALA A 158 -1.72 11.79 -9.18
N ALA A 159 -2.29 10.91 -8.34
CA ALA A 159 -3.10 9.79 -8.81
C ALA A 159 -4.37 10.25 -9.55
N HIS A 160 -5.06 11.24 -8.99
CA HIS A 160 -6.26 11.83 -9.62
C HIS A 160 -5.93 12.47 -10.97
N GLN A 161 -4.88 13.29 -11.03
CA GLN A 161 -4.43 13.91 -12.27
C GLN A 161 -4.00 12.88 -13.32
N ALA A 162 -3.30 11.83 -12.90
CA ALA A 162 -2.94 10.73 -13.78
C ALA A 162 -4.18 10.01 -14.31
N TRP A 163 -5.19 9.77 -13.47
CA TRP A 163 -6.47 9.19 -13.88
C TRP A 163 -7.20 10.10 -14.89
N LEU A 164 -7.31 11.40 -14.63
CA LEU A 164 -7.95 12.36 -15.53
C LEU A 164 -7.28 12.42 -16.92
N SER A 165 -5.99 12.20 -16.99
CA SER A 165 -5.23 12.25 -18.25
C SER A 165 -5.33 10.97 -19.09
N ARG A 166 -5.80 9.87 -18.52
CA ARG A 166 -5.87 8.56 -19.20
C ARG A 166 -6.98 8.53 -20.24
N ARG A 167 -6.73 7.78 -21.31
CA ARG A 167 -7.70 7.50 -22.38
C ARG A 167 -8.10 6.03 -22.44
N SER A 168 -7.36 5.17 -21.73
CA SER A 168 -7.63 3.75 -21.61
C SER A 168 -7.35 3.29 -20.19
N PHE A 169 -8.03 2.25 -19.76
CA PHE A 169 -7.98 1.74 -18.40
C PHE A 169 -7.84 0.22 -18.40
N GLU A 170 -6.95 -0.30 -17.54
CA GLU A 170 -6.99 -1.72 -17.18
C GLU A 170 -8.24 -1.97 -16.33
N VAL A 171 -8.95 -3.07 -16.60
CA VAL A 171 -10.13 -3.46 -15.81
C VAL A 171 -9.75 -3.75 -14.37
N GLY A 172 -10.53 -3.26 -13.45
CA GLY A 172 -10.34 -3.50 -12.02
C GLY A 172 -10.42 -2.23 -11.19
N THR A 173 -10.01 -2.34 -9.95
CA THR A 173 -9.99 -1.23 -8.99
C THR A 173 -8.56 -0.79 -8.74
N GLN A 174 -8.36 0.53 -8.75
CA GLN A 174 -7.15 1.17 -8.25
C GLN A 174 -7.52 1.94 -6.98
N GLU A 175 -6.69 1.89 -5.93
CA GLU A 175 -7.06 2.51 -4.66
C GLU A 175 -5.87 3.12 -3.93
N ILE A 176 -6.15 4.20 -3.21
CA ILE A 176 -5.26 4.78 -2.19
C ILE A 176 -6.05 4.84 -0.89
N ARG A 177 -5.50 4.27 0.16
CA ARG A 177 -6.06 4.32 1.51
C ARG A 177 -5.00 4.69 2.52
N GLY A 178 -5.36 5.49 3.51
CA GLY A 178 -4.47 5.85 4.60
C GLY A 178 -4.98 7.03 5.38
N PHE A 179 -4.11 7.65 6.15
CA PHE A 179 -4.44 8.83 6.94
C PHE A 179 -3.87 10.09 6.29
N VAL A 180 -4.54 11.19 6.48
CA VAL A 180 -4.05 12.53 6.13
C VAL A 180 -4.24 13.45 7.33
N THR A 181 -3.37 14.45 7.45
CA THR A 181 -3.56 15.52 8.42
C THR A 181 -4.69 16.46 7.99
N PRO A 182 -5.27 17.27 8.89
CA PRO A 182 -6.27 18.28 8.52
C PRO A 182 -5.79 19.24 7.42
N GLU A 183 -4.53 19.65 7.46
CA GLU A 183 -3.92 20.54 6.46
C GLU A 183 -3.81 19.82 5.10
N SER A 184 -3.37 18.58 5.11
CA SER A 184 -3.30 17.76 3.90
C SER A 184 -4.67 17.51 3.30
N LEU A 185 -5.70 17.27 4.12
CA LEU A 185 -7.07 17.13 3.65
C LEU A 185 -7.56 18.45 3.01
N SER A 186 -7.31 19.60 3.65
CA SER A 186 -7.68 20.92 3.11
C SER A 186 -7.04 21.15 1.73
N ALA A 187 -5.75 20.86 1.59
CA ALA A 187 -5.05 20.95 0.31
C ALA A 187 -5.61 20.01 -0.75
N LEU A 188 -6.03 18.83 -0.35
CA LEU A 188 -6.61 17.83 -1.23
C LEU A 188 -8.01 18.24 -1.69
N THR A 189 -8.87 18.71 -0.77
CA THR A 189 -10.25 19.13 -1.08
C THR A 189 -10.33 20.41 -1.91
N ALA A 190 -9.29 21.22 -1.90
CA ALA A 190 -9.17 22.36 -2.82
C ALA A 190 -9.05 21.94 -4.29
N GLN A 191 -8.67 20.68 -4.58
CA GLN A 191 -8.43 20.17 -5.93
C GLN A 191 -9.35 19.01 -6.31
N VAL A 192 -9.83 18.25 -5.31
CA VAL A 192 -10.66 17.07 -5.52
C VAL A 192 -11.85 17.12 -4.57
N GLU A 193 -13.05 17.14 -5.12
CA GLU A 193 -14.28 17.14 -4.32
C GLU A 193 -14.41 15.82 -3.54
N ILE A 194 -14.63 15.91 -2.23
CA ILE A 194 -15.01 14.74 -1.43
C ILE A 194 -16.42 14.33 -1.85
N THR A 195 -16.56 13.10 -2.29
CA THR A 195 -17.83 12.51 -2.64
C THR A 195 -17.84 11.02 -2.40
N TRP A 196 -18.86 10.55 -1.71
CA TRP A 196 -19.11 9.11 -1.56
C TRP A 196 -19.86 8.53 -2.78
N ASP A 197 -20.35 9.40 -3.66
CA ASP A 197 -20.94 8.99 -4.93
C ASP A 197 -19.84 8.81 -5.97
N ARG A 198 -20.08 7.85 -6.87
CA ARG A 198 -19.16 7.61 -7.98
C ARG A 198 -19.28 8.71 -9.02
N LYS A 199 -18.18 9.36 -9.31
CA LYS A 199 -18.06 10.36 -10.37
C LYS A 199 -17.48 9.74 -11.62
N PRO A 200 -18.16 9.87 -12.78
CA PRO A 200 -17.64 9.33 -14.03
C PRO A 200 -16.41 10.09 -14.50
N HIS A 201 -15.55 9.39 -15.24
CA HIS A 201 -14.40 10.02 -15.89
C HIS A 201 -14.88 11.04 -16.95
N PRO A 202 -14.37 12.27 -16.99
CA PRO A 202 -14.91 13.34 -17.84
C PRO A 202 -14.79 13.06 -19.33
N SER A 203 -13.78 12.32 -19.76
CA SER A 203 -13.52 12.00 -21.17
C SER A 203 -13.95 10.58 -21.58
N VAL A 204 -14.10 9.64 -20.63
CA VAL A 204 -14.42 8.24 -20.88
C VAL A 204 -15.37 7.71 -19.81
N PRO A 205 -16.59 8.28 -19.69
CA PRO A 205 -17.50 8.00 -18.57
C PRO A 205 -17.91 6.53 -18.45
N SER A 206 -17.98 5.82 -19.58
CA SER A 206 -18.32 4.39 -19.61
C SER A 206 -17.21 3.49 -19.09
N ALA A 207 -15.95 3.96 -19.14
CA ALA A 207 -14.78 3.15 -18.82
C ALA A 207 -14.32 3.27 -17.37
N SER A 208 -14.56 4.40 -16.70
CA SER A 208 -14.03 4.62 -15.37
C SER A 208 -14.84 5.60 -14.54
N GLU A 209 -14.89 5.35 -13.25
CA GLU A 209 -15.51 6.21 -12.23
C GLU A 209 -14.54 6.34 -11.05
N PHE A 210 -14.61 7.44 -10.30
CA PHE A 210 -13.89 7.55 -9.04
C PHE A 210 -14.80 7.83 -7.85
N VAL A 211 -14.33 7.51 -6.66
CA VAL A 211 -14.92 7.93 -5.39
C VAL A 211 -13.81 8.44 -4.48
N PHE A 212 -14.10 9.48 -3.74
CA PHE A 212 -13.22 9.99 -2.70
C PHE A 212 -14.01 10.20 -1.41
N GLY A 213 -13.63 9.47 -0.38
CA GLY A 213 -14.18 9.59 0.96
C GLY A 213 -13.13 10.01 1.97
N ALA A 214 -13.53 10.81 2.93
CA ALA A 214 -12.72 11.14 4.10
C ALA A 214 -13.59 11.09 5.36
N GLU A 215 -13.10 10.39 6.38
CA GLU A 215 -13.77 10.26 7.67
C GLU A 215 -12.83 10.70 8.79
N ARG A 216 -13.32 11.57 9.67
CA ARG A 216 -12.54 12.04 10.83
C ARG A 216 -12.36 10.90 11.81
N MET A 217 -11.13 10.67 12.20
CA MET A 217 -10.76 9.68 13.20
C MET A 217 -9.71 10.27 14.13
N ALA A 218 -9.69 9.84 15.39
CA ALA A 218 -8.51 10.03 16.21
C ALA A 218 -7.48 8.97 15.83
N ASP A 219 -6.24 9.38 15.61
CA ASP A 219 -5.15 8.42 15.46
C ASP A 219 -4.87 7.68 16.77
N ASN A 220 -3.92 6.74 16.76
CA ASN A 220 -3.55 5.98 17.97
C ASN A 220 -2.94 6.86 19.08
N HIS A 221 -2.60 8.11 18.79
CA HIS A 221 -2.03 9.07 19.74
C HIS A 221 -3.05 10.16 20.15
N GLY A 222 -4.31 10.03 19.70
CA GLY A 222 -5.37 11.02 19.98
C GLY A 222 -5.26 12.29 19.13
N VAL A 223 -4.42 12.27 18.09
CA VAL A 223 -4.31 13.38 17.15
C VAL A 223 -5.45 13.30 16.13
N ASP A 224 -6.07 14.44 15.86
CA ASP A 224 -7.08 14.55 14.81
C ASP A 224 -6.46 14.18 13.45
N ALA A 225 -7.03 13.17 12.84
CA ALA A 225 -6.62 12.70 11.52
C ALA A 225 -7.86 12.34 10.69
N TYR A 226 -7.67 12.22 9.39
CA TYR A 226 -8.72 11.76 8.50
C TYR A 226 -8.27 10.48 7.79
N CYS A 227 -9.09 9.43 7.95
CA CYS A 227 -8.94 8.25 7.13
C CYS A 227 -9.50 8.54 5.75
N ILE A 228 -8.70 8.40 4.71
CA ILE A 228 -9.12 8.59 3.33
C ILE A 228 -9.26 7.27 2.60
N ALA A 229 -10.24 7.22 1.72
CA ALA A 229 -10.41 6.17 0.73
C ALA A 229 -10.63 6.83 -0.64
N PHE A 230 -9.65 6.69 -1.52
CA PHE A 230 -9.68 7.20 -2.88
C PHE A 230 -9.59 6.01 -3.83
N ALA A 231 -10.58 5.80 -4.68
CA ALA A 231 -10.62 4.63 -5.53
C ALA A 231 -11.14 4.96 -6.94
N PHE A 232 -10.53 4.33 -7.94
CA PHE A 232 -10.98 4.32 -9.33
C PHE A 232 -11.53 2.94 -9.67
N PHE A 233 -12.68 2.92 -10.31
CA PHE A 233 -13.38 1.71 -10.75
C PHE A 233 -13.38 1.67 -12.26
N ASN A 234 -12.48 0.88 -12.82
CA ASN A 234 -12.32 0.76 -14.25
C ASN A 234 -13.15 -0.43 -14.77
N LYS A 235 -14.01 -0.17 -15.74
CA LYS A 235 -14.94 -1.13 -16.31
C LYS A 235 -14.42 -1.65 -17.65
N PHE A 236 -14.84 -2.84 -18.01
CA PHE A 236 -14.67 -3.31 -19.38
C PHE A 236 -15.59 -2.47 -20.28
N VAL A 237 -15.06 -1.91 -21.34
CA VAL A 237 -15.83 -1.24 -22.38
C VAL A 237 -15.92 -2.23 -23.51
N GLU A 238 -17.14 -2.81 -23.70
CA GLU A 238 -17.45 -3.64 -24.84
C GLU A 238 -17.46 -2.85 -26.15
#